data_322aaf5660e888d86b73eeda884a109b
#
_entry.id   322aaf5660e888d86b73eeda884a109b
#
_cell.length_a   1.000
_cell.length_b   1.000
_cell.length_c   1.000
_cell.angle_alpha   90.00
_cell.angle_beta   90.00
_cell.angle_gamma   90.00
#
_symmetry.space_group_name_H-M   'P 1'
#
loop_
_entity.id
_entity.type
_entity.pdbx_description
1 polymer ?
#
loop_
_entity_poly.entity_id
_entity_poly.type
_entity_poly.pdbx_seq_one_letter_code
_entity_poly.pdbx_strand_id
1 'polypeptide(L)'
;KGECYFSIGMSEPDSGSDLASVRTRAEPVPGGFRVNGTKVWTSGAHRNHYCITLVRTSGQHGDRHKGLSQLLVDLKTPGVTIRPIINLAGRHDWNEVTFSDAFIPESCLIGNEGDGWLQVTSELAFERSGPERFMQNFYVLSELVRVLGRQPAKRASAILGRLVARLWTLRQMSVAVAGMMQGGKSPAIEASLVKDLGTIYQQDLPEIARTLAESDATTEDDLADFLDIAQYATMMAPSYTIQGGTTQVLRGIVARGLGLR
;
A
#
# COMPACT_ATOMS: atom_id res chain seq x y z
N LYS A 1 22.16 0.83 -2.38
CA LYS A 1 22.81 -0.49 -2.24
C LYS A 1 21.95 -1.49 -1.44
N GLY A 2 20.79 -1.09 -0.94
CA GLY A 2 19.93 -1.94 -0.14
C GLY A 2 20.41 -2.14 1.30
N GLU A 3 21.15 -1.19 1.83
CA GLU A 3 21.75 -1.25 3.19
C GLU A 3 20.88 -0.56 4.25
N CYS A 4 19.92 0.28 3.83
CA CYS A 4 19.03 1.01 4.71
C CYS A 4 17.59 0.91 4.21
N TYR A 5 16.69 0.52 5.11
CA TYR A 5 15.27 0.30 4.81
C TYR A 5 14.39 1.21 5.66
N PHE A 6 13.29 1.67 5.06
CA PHE A 6 12.35 2.59 5.68
C PHE A 6 10.97 1.96 5.79
N SER A 7 10.28 2.27 6.86
CA SER A 7 8.85 2.06 7.02
C SER A 7 8.11 3.39 6.91
N ILE A 8 6.81 3.32 6.67
CA ILE A 8 5.92 4.49 6.63
C ILE A 8 4.86 4.32 7.72
N GLY A 9 4.83 5.23 8.68
CA GLY A 9 3.89 5.26 9.79
C GLY A 9 2.88 6.39 9.62
N MET A 10 1.76 6.10 8.94
CA MET A 10 0.67 7.06 8.70
C MET A 10 -0.56 6.74 9.54
N SER A 11 -1.17 5.56 9.30
CA SER A 11 -2.43 5.15 9.93
C SER A 11 -2.31 4.95 11.43
N GLU A 12 -3.39 5.23 12.15
CA GLU A 12 -3.56 5.00 13.58
C GLU A 12 -4.77 4.10 13.84
N PRO A 13 -4.97 3.55 15.04
CA PRO A 13 -6.13 2.72 15.33
C PRO A 13 -7.46 3.38 14.95
N ASP A 14 -7.59 4.69 15.15
CA ASP A 14 -8.80 5.47 14.87
C ASP A 14 -8.71 6.33 13.59
N SER A 15 -7.61 6.26 12.83
CA SER A 15 -7.36 7.13 11.67
C SER A 15 -6.65 6.36 10.55
N GLY A 16 -7.43 5.89 9.59
CA GLY A 16 -6.94 5.24 8.37
C GLY A 16 -7.36 6.03 7.13
N SER A 17 -8.57 5.81 6.61
CA SER A 17 -9.11 6.57 5.46
C SER A 17 -9.24 8.07 5.76
N ASP A 18 -9.53 8.45 7.00
CA ASP A 18 -9.50 9.83 7.47
C ASP A 18 -8.13 10.17 8.07
N LEU A 19 -7.10 10.15 7.23
CA LEU A 19 -5.72 10.38 7.63
C LEU A 19 -5.49 11.77 8.26
N ALA A 20 -6.31 12.75 7.90
CA ALA A 20 -6.24 14.09 8.50
C ALA A 20 -6.60 14.12 9.99
N SER A 21 -7.17 13.03 10.52
CA SER A 21 -7.56 12.90 11.94
C SER A 21 -6.48 12.27 12.81
N VAL A 22 -5.23 12.11 12.32
CA VAL A 22 -4.12 11.55 13.12
C VAL A 22 -3.90 12.32 14.39
N ARG A 23 -3.62 11.59 15.47
CA ARG A 23 -3.47 12.09 16.84
C ARG A 23 -2.08 11.91 17.43
N THR A 24 -1.22 11.09 16.82
CA THR A 24 0.17 10.96 17.26
C THR A 24 0.80 12.35 17.31
N ARG A 25 1.16 12.77 18.54
CA ARG A 25 1.59 14.12 18.83
C ARG A 25 3.10 14.18 18.94
N ALA A 26 3.69 15.22 18.38
CA ALA A 26 5.09 15.56 18.51
C ALA A 26 5.18 16.95 19.15
N GLU A 27 5.41 16.99 20.46
CA GLU A 27 5.51 18.25 21.22
C GLU A 27 6.92 18.82 21.08
N PRO A 28 7.06 20.08 20.66
CA PRO A 28 8.37 20.73 20.60
C PRO A 28 9.02 20.79 22.00
N VAL A 29 10.29 20.40 22.06
CA VAL A 29 11.14 20.50 23.27
C VAL A 29 12.53 20.99 22.85
N PRO A 30 13.37 21.45 23.77
CA PRO A 30 14.73 21.87 23.40
C PRO A 30 15.48 20.80 22.60
N GLY A 31 15.87 21.13 21.37
CA GLY A 31 16.63 20.28 20.46
C GLY A 31 15.83 19.25 19.65
N GLY A 32 14.48 19.25 19.73
CA GLY A 32 13.67 18.31 18.96
C GLY A 32 12.22 18.21 19.39
N PHE A 33 11.69 16.99 19.35
CA PHE A 33 10.29 16.69 19.62
C PHE A 33 10.14 15.52 20.59
N ARG A 34 9.16 15.58 21.49
CA ARG A 34 8.65 14.45 22.26
C ARG A 34 7.45 13.85 21.55
N VAL A 35 7.57 12.59 21.13
CA VAL A 35 6.54 11.92 20.33
C VAL A 35 5.78 10.93 21.20
N ASN A 36 4.44 11.05 21.16
CA ASN A 36 3.50 10.18 21.87
C ASN A 36 2.36 9.78 20.92
N GLY A 37 2.03 8.48 20.87
CA GLY A 37 0.95 7.95 20.04
C GLY A 37 1.24 6.56 19.51
N THR A 38 0.38 6.08 18.61
CA THR A 38 0.48 4.72 18.06
C THR A 38 0.16 4.72 16.58
N LYS A 39 1.04 4.13 15.79
CA LYS A 39 0.83 3.84 14.36
C LYS A 39 0.52 2.37 14.16
N VAL A 40 -0.36 2.07 13.20
CA VAL A 40 -0.72 0.70 12.83
C VAL A 40 -0.48 0.44 11.35
N TRP A 41 -0.42 -0.82 10.99
CA TRP A 41 -0.18 -1.29 9.62
C TRP A 41 1.17 -0.85 9.06
N THR A 42 2.14 -0.57 9.93
CA THR A 42 3.48 -0.13 9.54
C THR A 42 4.26 -1.31 8.98
N SER A 43 4.37 -1.36 7.66
CA SER A 43 5.02 -2.48 6.96
C SER A 43 6.49 -2.59 7.31
N GLY A 44 6.92 -3.78 7.70
CA GLY A 44 8.32 -4.13 7.92
C GLY A 44 9.03 -3.42 9.07
N ALA A 45 8.33 -2.69 9.97
CA ALA A 45 8.98 -1.93 11.04
C ALA A 45 9.89 -2.78 11.94
N HIS A 46 9.58 -4.06 12.13
CA HIS A 46 10.39 -4.99 12.92
C HIS A 46 11.78 -5.33 12.32
N ARG A 47 12.00 -5.01 11.04
CA ARG A 47 13.26 -5.31 10.32
C ARG A 47 13.87 -4.09 9.62
N ASN A 48 13.12 -2.99 9.52
CA ASN A 48 13.60 -1.74 8.92
C ASN A 48 14.37 -0.89 9.94
N HIS A 49 15.07 0.12 9.46
CA HIS A 49 15.93 0.97 10.28
C HIS A 49 15.19 2.22 10.75
N TYR A 50 14.43 2.83 9.86
CA TYR A 50 13.75 4.10 10.09
C TYR A 50 12.28 4.02 9.74
N CYS A 51 11.50 4.91 10.34
CA CYS A 51 10.09 5.13 10.01
C CYS A 51 9.85 6.60 9.67
N ILE A 52 9.33 6.86 8.48
CA ILE A 52 8.76 8.17 8.14
C ILE A 52 7.40 8.24 8.78
N THR A 53 7.26 9.07 9.81
CA THR A 53 6.09 9.08 10.69
C THR A 53 5.33 10.39 10.55
N LEU A 54 4.05 10.31 10.16
CA LEU A 54 3.15 11.46 10.15
C LEU A 54 2.70 11.76 11.58
N VAL A 55 2.94 12.99 12.04
CA VAL A 55 2.66 13.43 13.40
C VAL A 55 1.96 14.80 13.39
N ARG A 56 1.36 15.16 14.52
CA ARG A 56 0.83 16.50 14.75
C ARG A 56 1.79 17.29 15.63
N THR A 57 2.42 18.31 15.06
CA THR A 57 3.37 19.21 15.75
C THR A 57 2.69 20.44 16.32
N SER A 58 1.57 20.88 15.72
CA SER A 58 0.82 22.06 16.15
C SER A 58 -0.67 21.90 15.87
N GLY A 59 -1.49 22.90 16.28
CA GLY A 59 -2.93 22.89 16.07
C GLY A 59 -3.70 22.03 17.07
N GLN A 60 -5.04 22.10 16.97
CA GLN A 60 -5.96 21.33 17.78
C GLN A 60 -6.57 20.18 16.99
N HIS A 61 -7.24 19.25 17.66
CA HIS A 61 -7.88 18.06 17.05
C HIS A 61 -8.85 18.41 15.90
N GLY A 62 -9.39 19.63 15.83
CA GLY A 62 -10.26 20.12 14.74
C GLY A 62 -9.52 20.65 13.50
N ASP A 63 -8.22 20.89 13.61
CA ASP A 63 -7.39 21.40 12.53
C ASP A 63 -6.98 20.24 11.61
N ARG A 64 -7.84 19.86 10.67
CA ARG A 64 -7.69 18.63 9.87
C ARG A 64 -6.32 18.54 9.18
N HIS A 65 -5.97 19.50 8.35
CA HIS A 65 -4.78 19.44 7.49
C HIS A 65 -3.60 20.27 8.01
N LYS A 66 -3.87 21.20 8.91
CA LYS A 66 -2.85 22.09 9.49
C LYS A 66 -2.11 21.41 10.63
N GLY A 67 -0.85 21.79 10.84
CA GLY A 67 -0.04 21.32 11.95
C GLY A 67 0.37 19.85 11.87
N LEU A 68 0.26 19.24 10.69
CA LEU A 68 0.80 17.92 10.40
C LEU A 68 2.23 18.05 9.86
N SER A 69 3.13 17.20 10.33
CA SER A 69 4.54 17.16 9.92
C SER A 69 4.98 15.71 9.75
N GLN A 70 6.07 15.48 9.04
CA GLN A 70 6.70 14.17 8.96
C GLN A 70 8.03 14.17 9.71
N LEU A 71 8.25 13.14 10.52
CA LEU A 71 9.51 12.92 11.23
C LEU A 71 10.16 11.61 10.75
N LEU A 72 11.47 11.66 10.57
CA LEU A 72 12.29 10.47 10.35
C LEU A 72 12.68 9.88 11.72
N VAL A 73 12.04 8.79 12.09
CA VAL A 73 12.25 8.14 13.39
C VAL A 73 13.16 6.94 13.23
N ASP A 74 14.27 6.90 13.97
CA ASP A 74 15.04 5.66 14.16
C ASP A 74 14.21 4.70 15.01
N LEU A 75 13.92 3.53 14.48
CA LEU A 75 13.07 2.52 15.12
C LEU A 75 13.70 1.91 16.38
N LYS A 76 14.99 2.21 16.64
CA LYS A 76 15.71 1.84 17.88
C LYS A 76 15.66 2.94 18.94
N THR A 77 15.03 4.08 18.68
CA THR A 77 14.93 5.19 19.63
C THR A 77 14.26 4.72 20.94
N PRO A 78 14.83 5.06 22.12
CA PRO A 78 14.16 4.78 23.39
C PRO A 78 12.74 5.36 23.42
N GLY A 79 11.77 4.55 23.88
CA GLY A 79 10.35 4.92 23.87
C GLY A 79 9.60 4.45 22.60
N VAL A 80 10.29 3.87 21.61
CA VAL A 80 9.65 3.22 20.46
C VAL A 80 9.47 1.73 20.76
N THR A 81 8.23 1.25 20.63
CA THR A 81 7.90 -0.18 20.81
C THR A 81 7.21 -0.69 19.54
N ILE A 82 7.66 -1.85 19.05
CA ILE A 82 7.14 -2.48 17.84
C ILE A 82 6.47 -3.79 18.21
N ARG A 83 5.20 -3.96 17.81
CA ARG A 83 4.44 -5.19 18.04
C ARG A 83 3.96 -5.78 16.71
N PRO A 84 3.96 -7.11 16.56
CA PRO A 84 3.51 -7.76 15.34
C PRO A 84 2.00 -7.63 15.13
N ILE A 85 1.60 -7.45 13.86
CA ILE A 85 0.24 -7.68 13.38
C ILE A 85 0.34 -8.86 12.40
N ILE A 86 -0.22 -10.00 12.80
CA ILE A 86 -0.22 -11.21 11.99
C ILE A 86 -1.40 -11.16 11.02
N ASN A 87 -1.13 -11.36 9.73
CA ASN A 87 -2.14 -11.35 8.69
C ASN A 87 -2.90 -12.69 8.57
N LEU A 88 -3.91 -12.76 7.68
CA LEU A 88 -4.71 -13.97 7.45
C LEU A 88 -3.90 -15.18 6.96
N ALA A 89 -2.76 -14.92 6.29
CA ALA A 89 -1.84 -15.96 5.83
C ALA A 89 -0.84 -16.39 6.92
N GLY A 90 -1.01 -15.95 8.18
CA GLY A 90 -0.13 -16.28 9.29
C GLY A 90 1.23 -15.58 9.28
N ARG A 91 1.42 -14.55 8.44
CA ARG A 91 2.70 -13.84 8.28
C ARG A 91 2.75 -12.55 9.07
N HIS A 92 3.97 -12.21 9.52
CA HIS A 92 4.28 -10.95 10.17
C HIS A 92 4.80 -9.94 9.14
N ASP A 93 3.89 -9.23 8.46
CA ASP A 93 4.24 -8.20 7.48
C ASP A 93 4.04 -6.79 8.03
N TRP A 94 3.09 -6.61 8.94
CA TRP A 94 2.71 -5.32 9.51
C TRP A 94 2.98 -5.25 11.01
N ASN A 95 3.03 -4.02 11.49
CA ASN A 95 3.33 -3.75 12.89
C ASN A 95 2.45 -2.63 13.44
N GLU A 96 2.17 -2.72 14.73
CA GLU A 96 1.85 -1.59 15.57
C GLU A 96 3.18 -0.98 16.05
N VAL A 97 3.32 0.34 15.93
CA VAL A 97 4.49 1.09 16.42
C VAL A 97 4.00 2.14 17.40
N THR A 98 4.33 1.96 18.68
CA THR A 98 3.94 2.85 19.77
C THR A 98 5.11 3.74 20.17
N PHE A 99 4.84 5.01 20.34
CA PHE A 99 5.75 6.04 20.83
C PHE A 99 5.33 6.45 22.23
N SER A 100 6.24 6.33 23.20
CA SER A 100 6.05 6.71 24.61
C SER A 100 7.19 7.63 25.00
N ASP A 101 6.94 8.94 24.97
CA ASP A 101 7.94 9.98 25.21
C ASP A 101 9.22 9.85 24.39
N ALA A 102 9.10 9.33 23.17
CA ALA A 102 10.23 9.14 22.29
C ALA A 102 10.82 10.50 21.85
N PHE A 103 12.09 10.73 22.14
CA PHE A 103 12.78 11.96 21.74
C PHE A 103 13.30 11.84 20.31
N ILE A 104 12.85 12.73 19.43
CA ILE A 104 13.27 12.79 18.03
C ILE A 104 13.97 14.14 17.80
N PRO A 105 15.25 14.16 17.38
CA PRO A 105 15.99 15.39 17.11
C PRO A 105 15.33 16.27 16.05
N GLU A 106 15.48 17.59 16.17
CA GLU A 106 14.95 18.57 15.20
C GLU A 106 15.45 18.30 13.77
N SER A 107 16.71 17.85 13.63
CA SER A 107 17.30 17.47 12.34
C SER A 107 16.59 16.30 11.62
N CYS A 108 15.70 15.60 12.31
CA CYS A 108 14.87 14.52 11.77
C CYS A 108 13.51 15.01 11.25
N LEU A 109 13.21 16.32 11.31
CA LEU A 109 12.05 16.91 10.65
C LEU A 109 12.25 16.86 9.14
N ILE A 110 11.26 16.31 8.41
CA ILE A 110 11.29 16.22 6.95
C ILE A 110 10.63 17.48 6.35
N GLY A 111 11.41 18.32 5.69
CA GLY A 111 10.93 19.60 5.14
C GLY A 111 10.68 20.62 6.24
N ASN A 112 9.56 21.37 6.15
CA ASN A 112 9.19 22.36 7.16
C ASN A 112 8.10 21.82 8.08
N GLU A 113 8.03 22.35 9.29
CA GLU A 113 6.92 22.07 10.20
C GLU A 113 5.59 22.52 9.58
N GLY A 114 4.58 21.67 9.64
CA GLY A 114 3.27 21.91 9.06
C GLY A 114 3.07 21.43 7.61
N ASP A 115 4.12 21.02 6.91
CA ASP A 115 4.08 20.57 5.50
C ASP A 115 3.61 19.11 5.34
N GLY A 116 3.40 18.38 6.43
CA GLY A 116 3.14 16.93 6.39
C GLY A 116 1.95 16.53 5.52
N TRP A 117 0.86 17.32 5.49
CA TRP A 117 -0.28 17.02 4.63
C TRP A 117 0.07 17.15 3.14
N LEU A 118 0.80 18.18 2.76
CA LEU A 118 1.27 18.37 1.38
C LEU A 118 2.20 17.24 0.95
N GLN A 119 3.13 16.85 1.82
CA GLN A 119 4.07 15.75 1.57
C GLN A 119 3.34 14.44 1.32
N VAL A 120 2.45 14.02 2.23
CA VAL A 120 1.66 12.78 2.10
C VAL A 120 0.80 12.78 0.84
N THR A 121 0.11 13.87 0.52
CA THR A 121 -0.77 13.91 -0.64
C THR A 121 -0.02 13.89 -1.97
N SER A 122 1.16 14.49 -2.04
CA SER A 122 2.03 14.40 -3.22
C SER A 122 2.61 12.99 -3.42
N GLU A 123 2.98 12.31 -2.35
CA GLU A 123 3.52 10.94 -2.36
C GLU A 123 2.47 9.91 -2.84
N LEU A 124 1.22 10.06 -2.40
CA LEU A 124 0.13 9.15 -2.77
C LEU A 124 -0.13 9.07 -4.28
N ALA A 125 0.15 10.11 -5.06
CA ALA A 125 0.00 10.07 -6.51
C ALA A 125 1.00 9.09 -7.15
N PHE A 126 2.23 9.06 -6.68
CA PHE A 126 3.26 8.12 -7.11
C PHE A 126 2.93 6.69 -6.67
N GLU A 127 2.57 6.52 -5.40
CA GLU A 127 2.25 5.23 -4.81
C GLU A 127 1.09 4.53 -5.52
N ARG A 128 0.01 5.26 -5.87
CA ARG A 128 -1.21 4.69 -6.45
C ARG A 128 -1.05 4.14 -7.86
N SER A 129 -0.08 4.59 -8.62
CA SER A 129 0.11 4.18 -10.02
C SER A 129 1.23 3.17 -10.23
N GLY A 130 1.98 2.82 -9.20
CA GLY A 130 3.10 1.90 -9.27
C GLY A 130 2.69 0.47 -9.66
N PRO A 131 3.61 -0.33 -10.22
CA PRO A 131 3.34 -1.70 -10.66
C PRO A 131 2.90 -2.63 -9.51
N GLU A 132 3.27 -2.35 -8.29
CA GLU A 132 2.83 -3.09 -7.09
C GLU A 132 1.31 -3.06 -6.90
N ARG A 133 0.60 -2.11 -7.54
CA ARG A 133 -0.86 -2.01 -7.45
C ARG A 133 -1.61 -3.00 -8.33
N PHE A 134 -0.93 -3.71 -9.22
CA PHE A 134 -1.54 -4.72 -10.10
C PHE A 134 -0.65 -5.94 -10.37
N MET A 135 0.60 -5.97 -9.91
CA MET A 135 1.56 -7.05 -10.17
C MET A 135 1.95 -7.88 -8.95
N GLN A 136 1.43 -7.60 -7.76
CA GLN A 136 1.79 -8.39 -6.56
C GLN A 136 1.45 -9.88 -6.73
N ASN A 137 0.35 -10.20 -7.42
CA ASN A 137 -0.07 -11.57 -7.73
C ASN A 137 0.39 -12.06 -9.12
N PHE A 138 1.38 -11.42 -9.75
CA PHE A 138 1.87 -11.85 -11.06
C PHE A 138 2.38 -13.29 -11.06
N TYR A 139 2.95 -13.74 -9.95
CA TYR A 139 3.40 -15.12 -9.77
C TYR A 139 2.25 -16.12 -9.91
N VAL A 140 1.02 -15.80 -9.46
CA VAL A 140 -0.16 -16.65 -9.64
C VAL A 140 -0.49 -16.82 -11.13
N LEU A 141 -0.44 -15.71 -11.91
CA LEU A 141 -0.67 -15.78 -13.34
C LEU A 141 0.42 -16.59 -14.07
N SER A 142 1.67 -16.42 -13.67
CA SER A 142 2.82 -17.15 -14.24
C SER A 142 2.69 -18.65 -13.99
N GLU A 143 2.36 -19.04 -12.75
CA GLU A 143 2.17 -20.45 -12.39
C GLU A 143 0.91 -21.04 -13.05
N LEU A 144 -0.18 -20.26 -13.17
CA LEU A 144 -1.36 -20.69 -13.93
C LEU A 144 -0.98 -21.07 -15.38
N VAL A 145 -0.16 -20.24 -16.05
CA VAL A 145 0.32 -20.54 -17.41
C VAL A 145 1.11 -21.84 -17.43
N ARG A 146 1.94 -22.08 -16.42
CA ARG A 146 2.74 -23.32 -16.30
C ARG A 146 1.85 -24.56 -16.16
N VAL A 147 0.89 -24.55 -15.23
CA VAL A 147 0.02 -25.70 -14.96
C VAL A 147 -0.98 -26.00 -16.08
N LEU A 148 -1.41 -25.00 -16.83
CA LEU A 148 -2.26 -25.18 -18.01
C LEU A 148 -1.51 -25.73 -19.23
N GLY A 149 -0.18 -25.69 -19.22
CA GLY A 149 0.68 -26.19 -20.30
C GLY A 149 0.61 -25.39 -21.60
N ARG A 150 1.23 -25.93 -22.66
CA ARG A 150 1.38 -25.23 -23.95
C ARG A 150 0.12 -25.20 -24.81
N GLN A 151 -0.83 -26.08 -24.57
CA GLN A 151 -2.05 -26.24 -25.38
C GLN A 151 -3.29 -26.33 -24.48
N PRO A 152 -3.60 -25.28 -23.74
CA PRO A 152 -4.77 -25.28 -22.86
C PRO A 152 -6.07 -25.36 -23.68
N ALA A 153 -7.13 -25.88 -23.06
CA ALA A 153 -8.45 -25.90 -23.65
C ALA A 153 -8.89 -24.50 -24.14
N LYS A 154 -9.74 -24.42 -25.18
CA LYS A 154 -10.21 -23.15 -25.76
C LYS A 154 -10.83 -22.21 -24.70
N ARG A 155 -11.57 -22.77 -23.74
CA ARG A 155 -12.17 -22.01 -22.64
C ARG A 155 -11.07 -21.41 -21.74
N ALA A 156 -10.10 -22.22 -21.33
CA ALA A 156 -8.99 -21.77 -20.50
C ALA A 156 -8.14 -20.70 -21.21
N SER A 157 -7.83 -20.91 -22.50
CA SER A 157 -7.14 -19.92 -23.34
C SER A 157 -7.86 -18.59 -23.40
N ALA A 158 -9.19 -18.59 -23.54
CA ALA A 158 -9.99 -17.37 -23.60
C ALA A 158 -10.03 -16.62 -22.25
N ILE A 159 -10.08 -17.34 -21.12
CA ILE A 159 -10.04 -16.72 -19.78
C ILE A 159 -8.64 -16.16 -19.49
N LEU A 160 -7.59 -16.95 -19.77
CA LEU A 160 -6.20 -16.52 -19.65
C LEU A 160 -5.93 -15.27 -20.50
N GLY A 161 -6.41 -15.25 -21.75
CA GLY A 161 -6.30 -14.08 -22.62
C GLY A 161 -6.94 -12.83 -22.05
N ARG A 162 -8.11 -12.95 -21.37
CA ARG A 162 -8.73 -11.82 -20.67
C ARG A 162 -7.91 -11.33 -19.46
N LEU A 163 -7.33 -12.24 -18.68
CA LEU A 163 -6.47 -11.87 -17.54
C LEU A 163 -5.24 -11.12 -18.03
N VAL A 164 -4.58 -11.61 -19.08
CA VAL A 164 -3.41 -10.96 -19.68
C VAL A 164 -3.78 -9.59 -20.28
N ALA A 165 -4.92 -9.48 -20.97
CA ALA A 165 -5.38 -8.21 -21.54
C ALA A 165 -5.65 -7.16 -20.44
N ARG A 166 -6.30 -7.55 -19.30
CA ARG A 166 -6.50 -6.67 -18.15
C ARG A 166 -5.16 -6.19 -17.56
N LEU A 167 -4.22 -7.12 -17.35
CA LEU A 167 -2.89 -6.79 -16.83
C LEU A 167 -2.14 -5.84 -17.78
N TRP A 168 -2.18 -6.11 -19.06
CA TRP A 168 -1.57 -5.25 -20.07
C TRP A 168 -2.15 -3.83 -20.07
N THR A 169 -3.48 -3.73 -19.99
CA THR A 169 -4.17 -2.43 -19.89
C THR A 169 -3.71 -1.66 -18.64
N LEU A 170 -3.68 -2.30 -17.49
CA LEU A 170 -3.22 -1.69 -16.23
C LEU A 170 -1.77 -1.20 -16.35
N ARG A 171 -0.90 -2.01 -16.97
CA ARG A 171 0.48 -1.59 -17.24
C ARG A 171 0.55 -0.36 -18.14
N GLN A 172 -0.23 -0.29 -19.23
CA GLN A 172 -0.25 0.89 -20.10
C GLN A 172 -0.76 2.13 -19.37
N MET A 173 -1.81 1.99 -18.56
CA MET A 173 -2.31 3.08 -17.72
C MET A 173 -1.23 3.57 -16.74
N SER A 174 -0.53 2.66 -16.04
CA SER A 174 0.56 2.99 -15.12
C SER A 174 1.70 3.75 -15.82
N VAL A 175 2.13 3.28 -17.00
CA VAL A 175 3.16 3.96 -17.81
C VAL A 175 2.69 5.36 -18.27
N ALA A 176 1.42 5.50 -18.66
CA ALA A 176 0.87 6.79 -19.04
C ALA A 176 0.87 7.78 -17.87
N VAL A 177 0.50 7.33 -16.66
CA VAL A 177 0.56 8.14 -15.44
C VAL A 177 2.00 8.57 -15.13
N ALA A 178 2.97 7.66 -15.24
CA ALA A 178 4.39 8.00 -15.08
C ALA A 178 4.85 9.07 -16.08
N GLY A 179 4.44 8.97 -17.35
CA GLY A 179 4.71 9.99 -18.38
C GLY A 179 4.07 11.33 -18.05
N MET A 180 2.85 11.36 -17.51
CA MET A 180 2.21 12.61 -17.06
C MET A 180 2.99 13.26 -15.92
N MET A 181 3.44 12.48 -14.92
CA MET A 181 4.26 12.99 -13.81
C MET A 181 5.62 13.51 -14.30
N GLN A 182 6.28 12.81 -15.21
CA GLN A 182 7.52 13.27 -15.84
C GLN A 182 7.32 14.61 -16.57
N GLY A 183 6.15 14.82 -17.16
CA GLY A 183 5.73 16.08 -17.79
C GLY A 183 5.27 17.16 -16.80
N GLY A 184 5.48 16.98 -15.48
CA GLY A 184 5.14 17.96 -14.45
C GLY A 184 3.65 18.05 -14.10
N LYS A 185 2.82 17.07 -14.54
CA LYS A 185 1.39 17.01 -14.18
C LYS A 185 1.20 16.26 -12.86
N SER A 186 0.09 16.52 -12.16
CA SER A 186 -0.34 15.80 -10.96
C SER A 186 -1.58 14.91 -11.29
N PRO A 187 -1.39 13.69 -11.80
CA PRO A 187 -2.46 12.81 -12.31
C PRO A 187 -3.18 12.04 -11.18
N ALA A 188 -3.81 12.75 -10.23
CA ALA A 188 -4.45 12.13 -9.08
C ALA A 188 -5.65 11.24 -9.44
N ILE A 189 -6.41 11.60 -10.49
CA ILE A 189 -7.57 10.84 -10.98
C ILE A 189 -7.07 9.56 -11.64
N GLU A 190 -6.15 9.68 -12.58
CA GLU A 190 -5.60 8.59 -13.36
C GLU A 190 -4.87 7.58 -12.48
N ALA A 191 -4.07 8.05 -11.52
CA ALA A 191 -3.43 7.19 -10.53
C ALA A 191 -4.44 6.45 -9.65
N SER A 192 -5.55 7.11 -9.27
CA SER A 192 -6.64 6.48 -8.51
C SER A 192 -7.35 5.40 -9.33
N LEU A 193 -7.53 5.59 -10.64
CA LEU A 193 -8.07 4.57 -11.54
C LEU A 193 -7.16 3.35 -11.67
N VAL A 194 -5.84 3.56 -11.85
CA VAL A 194 -4.87 2.44 -11.88
C VAL A 194 -4.96 1.61 -10.61
N LYS A 195 -5.00 2.28 -9.45
CA LYS A 195 -5.08 1.59 -8.16
C LYS A 195 -6.41 0.85 -7.96
N ASP A 196 -7.55 1.46 -8.26
CA ASP A 196 -8.87 0.83 -8.07
C ASP A 196 -9.02 -0.40 -8.97
N LEU A 197 -8.74 -0.26 -10.28
CA LEU A 197 -8.82 -1.36 -11.24
C LEU A 197 -7.76 -2.44 -10.99
N GLY A 198 -6.56 -2.04 -10.58
CA GLY A 198 -5.49 -2.97 -10.21
C GLY A 198 -5.84 -3.78 -8.97
N THR A 199 -6.49 -3.18 -7.97
CA THR A 199 -7.00 -3.89 -6.79
C THR A 199 -8.01 -4.95 -7.18
N ILE A 200 -9.01 -4.59 -8.01
CA ILE A 200 -10.03 -5.54 -8.49
C ILE A 200 -9.35 -6.70 -9.24
N TYR A 201 -8.39 -6.39 -10.11
CA TYR A 201 -7.64 -7.42 -10.83
C TYR A 201 -6.91 -8.39 -9.88
N GLN A 202 -6.21 -7.87 -8.87
CA GLN A 202 -5.47 -8.68 -7.91
C GLN A 202 -6.37 -9.52 -7.00
N GLN A 203 -7.58 -9.06 -6.73
CA GLN A 203 -8.57 -9.81 -5.94
C GLN A 203 -9.25 -10.90 -6.76
N ASP A 204 -9.58 -10.63 -8.03
CA ASP A 204 -10.23 -11.61 -8.91
C ASP A 204 -9.27 -12.74 -9.33
N LEU A 205 -7.99 -12.41 -9.54
CA LEU A 205 -7.01 -13.31 -10.15
C LEU A 205 -6.86 -14.67 -9.41
N PRO A 206 -6.69 -14.73 -8.07
CA PRO A 206 -6.48 -16.00 -7.39
C PRO A 206 -7.66 -16.97 -7.56
N GLU A 207 -8.89 -16.51 -7.47
CA GLU A 207 -10.08 -17.35 -7.59
C GLU A 207 -10.34 -17.82 -9.02
N ILE A 208 -10.15 -16.92 -10.00
CA ILE A 208 -10.26 -17.29 -11.43
C ILE A 208 -9.18 -18.32 -11.77
N ALA A 209 -7.95 -18.10 -11.29
CA ALA A 209 -6.82 -18.98 -11.55
C ALA A 209 -7.01 -20.36 -10.89
N ARG A 210 -7.51 -20.40 -9.64
CA ARG A 210 -7.83 -21.62 -8.93
C ARG A 210 -8.86 -22.46 -9.69
N THR A 211 -9.98 -21.84 -10.10
CA THR A 211 -11.03 -22.51 -10.85
C THR A 211 -10.54 -23.08 -12.19
N LEU A 212 -9.65 -22.37 -12.88
CA LEU A 212 -9.05 -22.88 -14.12
C LEU A 212 -8.10 -24.03 -13.87
N ALA A 213 -7.23 -23.93 -12.86
CA ALA A 213 -6.27 -24.99 -12.56
C ALA A 213 -7.00 -26.29 -12.16
N GLU A 214 -8.05 -26.20 -11.33
CA GLU A 214 -8.86 -27.37 -10.91
C GLU A 214 -9.54 -28.09 -12.10
N SER A 215 -9.88 -27.35 -13.17
CA SER A 215 -10.54 -27.95 -14.34
C SER A 215 -9.59 -28.39 -15.46
N ASP A 216 -8.42 -27.80 -15.57
CA ASP A 216 -7.60 -27.87 -16.77
C ASP A 216 -6.09 -28.13 -16.49
N ALA A 217 -5.67 -28.39 -15.22
CA ALA A 217 -4.27 -28.69 -14.89
C ALA A 217 -3.78 -29.95 -15.61
N THR A 218 -2.51 -29.95 -16.00
CA THR A 218 -1.90 -31.06 -16.77
C THR A 218 -1.58 -32.28 -15.91
N THR A 219 -1.29 -32.08 -14.61
CA THR A 219 -1.02 -33.16 -13.64
C THR A 219 -1.61 -32.82 -12.28
N GLU A 220 -1.80 -33.87 -11.43
CA GLU A 220 -2.29 -33.69 -10.05
C GLU A 220 -1.23 -33.01 -9.17
N ASP A 221 0.04 -33.32 -9.35
CA ASP A 221 1.14 -32.71 -8.58
C ASP A 221 1.25 -31.19 -8.88
N ASP A 222 1.20 -30.82 -10.15
CA ASP A 222 1.18 -29.41 -10.56
C ASP A 222 -0.01 -28.64 -9.99
N LEU A 223 -1.18 -29.30 -9.91
CA LEU A 223 -2.38 -28.73 -9.30
C LEU A 223 -2.19 -28.49 -7.80
N ALA A 224 -1.63 -29.47 -7.07
CA ALA A 224 -1.42 -29.35 -5.63
C ALA A 224 -0.49 -28.17 -5.30
N ASP A 225 0.65 -28.06 -5.97
CA ASP A 225 1.59 -26.94 -5.80
C ASP A 225 0.95 -25.60 -6.13
N PHE A 226 0.14 -25.56 -7.20
CA PHE A 226 -0.56 -24.34 -7.59
C PHE A 226 -1.61 -23.90 -6.55
N LEU A 227 -2.35 -24.84 -5.96
CA LEU A 227 -3.39 -24.54 -4.97
C LEU A 227 -2.81 -23.87 -3.72
N ASP A 228 -1.62 -24.27 -3.27
CA ASP A 228 -0.93 -23.62 -2.16
C ASP A 228 -0.60 -22.15 -2.47
N ILE A 229 -0.12 -21.90 -3.69
CA ILE A 229 0.17 -20.54 -4.19
C ILE A 229 -1.12 -19.72 -4.28
N ALA A 230 -2.18 -20.27 -4.83
CA ALA A 230 -3.47 -19.59 -4.98
C ALA A 230 -4.13 -19.31 -3.62
N GLN A 231 -4.01 -20.23 -2.67
CA GLN A 231 -4.51 -20.08 -1.30
C GLN A 231 -3.83 -18.88 -0.61
N TYR A 232 -2.51 -18.78 -0.68
CA TYR A 232 -1.78 -17.65 -0.12
C TYR A 232 -2.23 -16.32 -0.73
N ALA A 233 -2.32 -16.25 -2.06
CA ALA A 233 -2.78 -15.05 -2.76
C ALA A 233 -4.23 -14.67 -2.37
N THR A 234 -5.11 -15.65 -2.19
CA THR A 234 -6.49 -15.44 -1.74
C THR A 234 -6.53 -14.85 -0.32
N MET A 235 -5.71 -15.35 0.60
CA MET A 235 -5.63 -14.81 1.97
C MET A 235 -5.08 -13.38 2.01
N MET A 236 -4.21 -13.00 1.05
CA MET A 236 -3.68 -11.64 0.93
C MET A 236 -4.62 -10.68 0.22
N ALA A 237 -5.55 -11.16 -0.61
CA ALA A 237 -6.40 -10.35 -1.48
C ALA A 237 -7.20 -9.24 -0.75
N PRO A 238 -7.77 -9.44 0.45
CA PRO A 238 -8.47 -8.36 1.17
C PRO A 238 -7.58 -7.15 1.48
N SER A 239 -6.28 -7.34 1.69
CA SER A 239 -5.35 -6.27 2.02
C SER A 239 -5.17 -5.24 0.89
N TYR A 240 -5.35 -5.67 -0.37
CA TYR A 240 -5.13 -4.80 -1.52
C TYR A 240 -6.13 -3.64 -1.62
N THR A 241 -7.34 -3.76 -1.03
CA THR A 241 -8.33 -2.66 -1.03
C THR A 241 -7.97 -1.53 -0.08
N ILE A 242 -7.10 -1.76 0.90
CA ILE A 242 -6.79 -0.78 1.96
C ILE A 242 -5.42 -0.13 1.80
N GLN A 243 -4.55 -0.67 0.97
CA GLN A 243 -3.23 -0.10 0.69
C GLN A 243 -3.34 1.11 -0.25
N GLY A 244 -2.79 2.27 0.13
CA GLY A 244 -2.76 3.48 -0.72
C GLY A 244 -4.13 4.13 -0.96
N GLY A 245 -5.10 3.86 -0.11
CA GLY A 245 -6.48 4.35 -0.15
C GLY A 245 -7.49 3.25 -0.48
N THR A 246 -8.62 3.28 0.23
CA THR A 246 -9.73 2.33 -0.01
C THR A 246 -10.43 2.62 -1.34
N THR A 247 -11.11 1.62 -1.89
CA THR A 247 -11.96 1.75 -3.09
C THR A 247 -12.91 2.95 -2.99
N GLN A 248 -13.53 3.18 -1.83
CA GLN A 248 -14.47 4.31 -1.61
C GLN A 248 -13.75 5.66 -1.68
N VAL A 249 -12.55 5.77 -1.09
CA VAL A 249 -11.73 6.99 -1.16
C VAL A 249 -11.30 7.27 -2.60
N LEU A 250 -10.83 6.25 -3.32
CA LEU A 250 -10.37 6.39 -4.71
C LEU A 250 -11.51 6.81 -5.63
N ARG A 251 -12.65 6.16 -5.55
CA ARG A 251 -13.85 6.51 -6.34
C ARG A 251 -14.39 7.90 -5.98
N GLY A 252 -14.26 8.32 -4.72
CA GLY A 252 -14.55 9.69 -4.30
C GLY A 252 -13.61 10.72 -4.93
N ILE A 253 -12.33 10.42 -5.11
CA ILE A 253 -11.36 11.27 -5.81
C ILE A 253 -11.72 11.37 -7.29
N VAL A 254 -11.99 10.23 -7.95
CA VAL A 254 -12.38 10.19 -9.35
C VAL A 254 -13.68 10.98 -9.57
N ALA A 255 -14.71 10.76 -8.75
CA ALA A 255 -15.99 11.45 -8.88
C ALA A 255 -15.85 12.97 -8.77
N ARG A 256 -15.09 13.47 -7.77
CA ARG A 256 -14.82 14.89 -7.63
C ARG A 256 -14.06 15.46 -8.82
N GLY A 257 -13.04 14.74 -9.29
CA GLY A 257 -12.24 15.17 -10.45
C GLY A 257 -13.01 15.23 -11.75
N LEU A 258 -14.08 14.43 -11.88
CA LEU A 258 -15.01 14.46 -13.02
C LEU A 258 -16.18 15.43 -12.83
N GLY A 259 -16.23 16.19 -11.74
CA GLY A 259 -17.30 17.15 -11.48
C GLY A 259 -18.64 16.52 -11.07
N LEU A 260 -18.64 15.26 -10.60
CA LEU A 260 -19.85 14.53 -10.18
C LEU A 260 -20.25 14.80 -8.71
N ARG A 261 -19.49 15.61 -7.98
CA ARG A 261 -19.72 16.03 -6.58
C ARG A 261 -19.19 17.43 -6.33
#